data_3bd6e739f475d03ee59e8e000e02e311
#
_entry.id   3bd6e739f475d03ee59e8e000e02e311
#
_cell.length_a   1.000
_cell.length_b   1.000
_cell.length_c   1.000
_cell.angle_alpha   90.00
_cell.angle_beta   90.00
_cell.angle_gamma   90.00
#
_symmetry.space_group_name_H-M   'P 1'
#
loop_
_entity.id
_entity.type
_entity.pdbx_description
1 polymer ?
#
loop_
_entity_poly.entity_id
_entity_poly.type
_entity_poly.pdbx_seq_one_letter_code
_entity_poly.pdbx_strand_id
1 'polypeptide(L)'
;MQKLTGNLKKHRIMDALIYGISRKTAIFETLRFRAWLFTKKLKYTSNLNPIVIGGCPRSGTTLARSLIGIHPEIASPKNEYNILMWIKNNNILESIFGFSAEEISTLKTKHKDLACFAENVLKLYMQKEGKQVVALKHPFHIIIIDELFRYFPNMRFIHVIRDGRDASCSLRTHPKRKMVEGEIVPNTTKNPFDWCIRRWVSCINQGKKWRKSDKYIEVKYEDLVNDPANTMEKIFKFLGLKAIAEDKLLDFYKYEKDEKHLQNIEVGKPIYRKNIGRWKKDMTEKEKEMFKRMAGRLLVELKYENDLDW
;
A
#
# COMPACT_ATOMS: atom_id res chain seq x y z
N MET A 1 -29.71 -10.08 12.69
CA MET A 1 -28.54 -9.66 13.45
C MET A 1 -27.42 -10.70 13.58
N GLN A 2 -27.69 -11.99 13.74
CA GLN A 2 -26.62 -13.01 13.91
C GLN A 2 -25.75 -13.33 12.68
N LYS A 3 -26.19 -13.08 11.44
CA LYS A 3 -25.37 -13.31 10.22
C LYS A 3 -24.28 -12.26 9.95
N LEU A 4 -24.42 -11.05 10.50
CA LEU A 4 -23.42 -9.97 10.36
C LEU A 4 -22.18 -10.20 11.23
N THR A 5 -22.30 -10.87 12.37
CA THR A 5 -21.20 -11.11 13.31
C THR A 5 -20.20 -12.18 12.83
N GLY A 6 -20.66 -13.16 12.06
CA GLY A 6 -19.83 -14.27 11.57
C GLY A 6 -18.83 -13.83 10.46
N ASN A 7 -19.25 -12.91 9.59
CA ASN A 7 -18.39 -12.39 8.52
C ASN A 7 -17.34 -11.38 9.01
N LEU A 8 -17.67 -10.58 10.01
CA LEU A 8 -16.71 -9.69 10.69
C LEU A 8 -15.58 -10.47 11.39
N LYS A 9 -15.85 -11.66 11.92
CA LYS A 9 -14.82 -12.53 12.52
C LYS A 9 -13.85 -13.08 11.47
N LYS A 10 -14.28 -13.46 10.27
CA LYS A 10 -13.41 -13.92 9.19
C LYS A 10 -12.49 -12.81 8.63
N HIS A 11 -12.98 -11.56 8.52
CA HIS A 11 -12.16 -10.41 8.19
C HIS A 11 -11.10 -10.12 9.26
N ARG A 12 -11.46 -10.21 10.54
CA ARG A 12 -10.56 -10.05 11.67
C ARG A 12 -9.38 -11.05 11.67
N ILE A 13 -9.61 -12.27 11.21
CA ILE A 13 -8.56 -13.29 11.09
C ILE A 13 -7.60 -12.93 9.95
N MET A 14 -8.08 -12.40 8.83
CA MET A 14 -7.24 -11.97 7.71
C MET A 14 -6.44 -10.70 8.03
N ASP A 15 -7.06 -9.70 8.65
CA ASP A 15 -6.37 -8.48 9.10
C ASP A 15 -5.38 -8.80 10.24
N ALA A 16 -5.73 -9.67 11.17
CA ALA A 16 -4.82 -10.18 12.18
C ALA A 16 -3.68 -11.00 11.56
N LEU A 17 -3.93 -11.78 10.50
CA LEU A 17 -2.91 -12.49 9.73
C LEU A 17 -1.96 -11.54 8.98
N ILE A 18 -2.47 -10.40 8.50
CA ILE A 18 -1.67 -9.41 7.76
C ILE A 18 -0.89 -8.49 8.71
N TYR A 19 -1.46 -8.13 9.87
CA TYR A 19 -0.89 -7.12 10.78
C TYR A 19 -0.52 -7.63 12.17
N GLY A 20 -0.90 -8.81 12.58
CA GLY A 20 -0.95 -9.16 13.99
C GLY A 20 -0.41 -10.50 14.45
N ILE A 21 0.10 -11.39 13.61
CA ILE A 21 0.54 -12.70 14.07
C ILE A 21 2.05 -12.87 13.97
N SER A 22 2.66 -12.95 15.15
CA SER A 22 3.87 -13.67 15.52
C SER A 22 5.21 -13.33 14.87
N ARG A 23 6.19 -13.16 15.71
CA ARG A 23 7.59 -12.76 15.53
C ARG A 23 8.43 -13.50 14.46
N LYS A 24 7.93 -14.57 13.88
CA LYS A 24 8.64 -15.40 12.87
C LYS A 24 8.08 -15.23 11.43
N THR A 25 7.09 -14.40 11.18
CA THR A 25 6.10 -14.65 10.13
C THR A 25 6.11 -13.74 8.88
N ALA A 26 6.82 -12.63 8.79
CA ALA A 26 6.76 -11.82 7.56
C ALA A 26 7.29 -12.60 6.33
N ILE A 27 8.36 -13.37 6.48
CA ILE A 27 8.88 -14.26 5.44
C ILE A 27 7.93 -15.45 5.26
N PHE A 28 7.40 -16.00 6.33
CA PHE A 28 6.53 -17.17 6.29
C PHE A 28 5.15 -16.84 5.67
N GLU A 29 4.59 -15.66 5.94
CA GLU A 29 3.36 -15.17 5.30
C GLU A 29 3.57 -14.95 3.80
N THR A 30 4.70 -14.39 3.41
CA THR A 30 5.06 -14.22 2.00
C THR A 30 5.19 -15.57 1.30
N LEU A 31 5.87 -16.53 1.93
CA LEU A 31 6.03 -17.87 1.38
C LEU A 31 4.69 -18.63 1.31
N ARG A 32 3.86 -18.55 2.35
CA ARG A 32 2.50 -19.13 2.33
C ARG A 32 1.63 -18.51 1.24
N PHE A 33 1.68 -17.20 1.08
CA PHE A 33 0.93 -16.51 0.04
C PHE A 33 1.44 -16.90 -1.35
N ARG A 34 2.76 -16.95 -1.56
CA ARG A 34 3.37 -17.42 -2.81
C ARG A 34 3.02 -18.88 -3.09
N ALA A 35 3.11 -19.75 -2.09
CA ALA A 35 2.68 -21.14 -2.23
C ALA A 35 1.20 -21.26 -2.58
N TRP A 36 0.34 -20.45 -1.93
CA TRP A 36 -1.07 -20.40 -2.26
C TRP A 36 -1.33 -19.91 -3.70
N LEU A 37 -0.64 -18.85 -4.15
CA LEU A 37 -0.72 -18.39 -5.54
C LEU A 37 -0.26 -19.47 -6.52
N PHE A 38 0.82 -20.17 -6.19
CA PHE A 38 1.34 -21.27 -6.99
C PHE A 38 0.31 -22.40 -7.17
N THR A 39 -0.45 -22.71 -6.10
CA THR A 39 -1.53 -23.73 -6.17
C THR A 39 -2.69 -23.31 -7.06
N LYS A 40 -2.87 -22.01 -7.34
CA LYS A 40 -3.98 -21.50 -8.16
C LYS A 40 -3.81 -21.72 -9.65
N LYS A 41 -2.63 -22.20 -10.11
CA LYS A 41 -2.33 -22.47 -11.53
C LYS A 41 -2.86 -21.35 -12.45
N LEU A 42 -2.55 -20.08 -12.08
CA LEU A 42 -2.99 -18.93 -12.84
C LEU A 42 -2.40 -19.00 -14.25
N LYS A 43 -3.25 -19.12 -15.24
CA LYS A 43 -2.88 -19.26 -16.66
C LYS A 43 -3.06 -17.97 -17.43
N TYR A 44 -3.89 -17.08 -16.93
CA TYR A 44 -4.25 -15.84 -17.58
C TYR A 44 -3.21 -14.74 -17.30
N THR A 45 -2.86 -14.01 -18.34
CA THR A 45 -2.05 -12.79 -18.27
C THR A 45 -2.90 -11.65 -18.78
N SER A 46 -3.03 -10.60 -17.96
CA SER A 46 -3.84 -9.43 -18.26
C SER A 46 -3.13 -8.48 -19.22
N ASN A 47 -3.87 -7.91 -20.16
CA ASN A 47 -3.40 -6.80 -20.99
C ASN A 47 -3.62 -5.42 -20.36
N LEU A 48 -4.25 -5.36 -19.17
CA LEU A 48 -4.48 -4.12 -18.47
C LEU A 48 -3.16 -3.53 -17.97
N ASN A 49 -3.09 -2.21 -17.93
CA ASN A 49 -1.94 -1.43 -17.46
C ASN A 49 -2.24 -0.66 -16.15
N PRO A 50 -2.60 -1.34 -15.05
CA PRO A 50 -2.94 -0.67 -13.82
C PRO A 50 -1.72 0.04 -13.21
N ILE A 51 -1.97 1.13 -12.52
CA ILE A 51 -1.00 1.77 -11.63
C ILE A 51 -1.08 1.03 -10.27
N VAL A 52 0.04 0.52 -9.82
CA VAL A 52 0.11 -0.21 -8.55
C VAL A 52 1.05 0.52 -7.59
N ILE A 53 0.53 0.89 -6.45
CA ILE A 53 1.29 1.62 -5.42
C ILE A 53 1.55 0.66 -4.26
N GLY A 54 2.84 0.54 -3.89
CA GLY A 54 3.29 -0.30 -2.78
C GLY A 54 4.46 0.32 -2.02
N GLY A 55 4.86 -0.34 -0.94
CA GLY A 55 5.99 0.10 -0.11
C GLY A 55 5.90 -0.46 1.29
N CYS A 56 6.90 -0.17 2.12
CA CYS A 56 6.79 -0.53 3.53
C CYS A 56 5.56 0.16 4.16
N PRO A 57 4.74 -0.52 4.97
CA PRO A 57 3.70 0.16 5.72
C PRO A 57 4.27 1.37 6.46
N ARG A 58 3.52 2.46 6.51
CA ARG A 58 3.91 3.75 7.12
C ARG A 58 4.95 4.56 6.34
N SER A 59 5.20 4.21 5.08
CA SER A 59 6.07 5.00 4.17
C SER A 59 5.35 6.06 3.35
N GLY A 60 4.06 6.34 3.60
CA GLY A 60 3.32 7.38 2.88
C GLY A 60 2.60 6.90 1.62
N THR A 61 2.41 5.59 1.44
CA THR A 61 1.68 5.03 0.29
C THR A 61 0.26 5.58 0.15
N THR A 62 -0.41 5.92 1.27
CA THR A 62 -1.74 6.54 1.24
C THR A 62 -1.68 7.96 0.69
N LEU A 63 -0.69 8.78 1.10
CA LEU A 63 -0.49 10.11 0.55
C LEU A 63 -0.23 10.05 -0.96
N ALA A 64 0.66 9.17 -1.40
CA ALA A 64 0.93 8.97 -2.82
C ALA A 64 -0.34 8.59 -3.61
N ARG A 65 -1.16 7.66 -3.07
CA ARG A 65 -2.44 7.29 -3.68
C ARG A 65 -3.39 8.49 -3.78
N SER A 66 -3.50 9.29 -2.73
CA SER A 66 -4.39 10.45 -2.72
C SER A 66 -3.98 11.50 -3.76
N LEU A 67 -2.68 11.80 -3.84
CA LEU A 67 -2.13 12.72 -4.84
C LEU A 67 -2.29 12.20 -6.28
N ILE A 68 -2.14 10.91 -6.51
CA ILE A 68 -2.34 10.27 -7.81
C ILE A 68 -3.84 10.22 -8.17
N GLY A 69 -4.69 9.94 -7.18
CA GLY A 69 -6.12 9.71 -7.38
C GLY A 69 -6.93 10.95 -7.74
N ILE A 70 -6.39 12.17 -7.59
CA ILE A 70 -7.07 13.38 -8.05
C ILE A 70 -6.95 13.59 -9.57
N HIS A 71 -6.10 12.79 -10.26
CA HIS A 71 -5.96 12.92 -11.72
C HIS A 71 -7.27 12.57 -12.43
N PRO A 72 -7.73 13.39 -13.40
CA PRO A 72 -9.03 13.21 -14.03
C PRO A 72 -9.18 11.89 -14.79
N GLU A 73 -8.10 11.27 -15.25
CA GLU A 73 -8.13 10.00 -15.98
C GLU A 73 -8.01 8.77 -15.07
N ILE A 74 -7.74 8.94 -13.76
CA ILE A 74 -7.45 7.82 -12.85
C ILE A 74 -8.64 7.51 -11.96
N ALA A 75 -9.12 6.26 -12.01
CA ALA A 75 -9.98 5.67 -11.00
C ALA A 75 -9.11 5.16 -9.84
N SER A 76 -9.30 5.66 -8.63
CA SER A 76 -8.51 5.26 -7.47
C SER A 76 -9.40 5.03 -6.26
N PRO A 77 -9.60 3.78 -5.82
CA PRO A 77 -10.34 3.52 -4.60
C PRO A 77 -9.68 4.20 -3.40
N LYS A 78 -10.49 4.83 -2.55
CA LYS A 78 -9.98 5.48 -1.33
C LYS A 78 -9.40 4.48 -0.34
N ASN A 79 -9.93 3.27 -0.32
CA ASN A 79 -9.51 2.18 0.56
C ASN A 79 -8.34 1.37 -0.02
N GLU A 80 -7.62 0.69 0.87
CA GLU A 80 -6.59 -0.26 0.47
C GLU A 80 -7.23 -1.48 -0.20
N TYR A 81 -6.71 -1.86 -1.34
CA TYR A 81 -7.13 -3.07 -2.03
C TYR A 81 -5.95 -3.88 -2.51
N ASN A 82 -5.85 -5.11 -2.03
CA ASN A 82 -4.86 -6.05 -2.53
C ASN A 82 -5.46 -6.88 -3.67
N ILE A 83 -5.01 -6.56 -4.87
CA ILE A 83 -5.55 -7.08 -6.14
C ILE A 83 -5.52 -8.62 -6.27
N LEU A 84 -4.65 -9.31 -5.56
CA LEU A 84 -4.57 -10.77 -5.62
C LEU A 84 -5.13 -11.47 -4.37
N MET A 85 -5.12 -10.82 -3.22
CA MET A 85 -5.52 -11.46 -1.95
C MET A 85 -7.02 -11.36 -1.66
N TRP A 86 -7.63 -10.21 -1.96
CA TRP A 86 -9.01 -9.91 -1.53
C TRP A 86 -10.03 -9.96 -2.64
N ILE A 87 -9.60 -10.38 -3.80
CA ILE A 87 -10.31 -10.19 -5.05
C ILE A 87 -11.70 -10.85 -5.11
N LYS A 88 -11.92 -11.97 -4.41
CA LYS A 88 -13.20 -12.69 -4.41
C LYS A 88 -14.07 -12.44 -3.18
N ASN A 89 -13.74 -11.46 -2.37
CA ASN A 89 -14.52 -11.14 -1.17
C ASN A 89 -15.64 -10.15 -1.53
N ASN A 90 -16.90 -10.57 -1.40
CA ASN A 90 -18.08 -9.75 -1.74
C ASN A 90 -18.10 -8.43 -0.99
N ASN A 91 -17.92 -8.47 0.33
CA ASN A 91 -18.00 -7.27 1.16
C ASN A 91 -16.95 -6.23 0.78
N ILE A 92 -15.78 -6.70 0.32
CA ILE A 92 -14.71 -5.82 -0.18
C ILE A 92 -15.10 -5.24 -1.54
N LEU A 93 -15.64 -6.05 -2.45
CA LEU A 93 -16.07 -5.58 -3.76
C LEU A 93 -17.23 -4.57 -3.66
N GLU A 94 -18.17 -4.80 -2.76
CA GLU A 94 -19.24 -3.86 -2.44
C GLU A 94 -18.70 -2.56 -1.81
N SER A 95 -17.89 -2.67 -0.74
CA SER A 95 -17.46 -1.51 0.04
C SER A 95 -16.39 -0.65 -0.64
N ILE A 96 -15.51 -1.25 -1.45
CA ILE A 96 -14.41 -0.55 -2.11
C ILE A 96 -14.82 -0.04 -3.50
N PHE A 97 -15.53 -0.87 -4.27
CA PHE A 97 -15.84 -0.58 -5.68
C PHE A 97 -17.32 -0.22 -5.92
N GLY A 98 -18.17 -0.30 -4.89
CA GLY A 98 -19.60 -0.02 -5.01
C GLY A 98 -20.34 -0.97 -5.95
N PHE A 99 -19.89 -2.24 -6.03
CA PHE A 99 -20.54 -3.23 -6.90
C PHE A 99 -21.80 -3.79 -6.26
N SER A 100 -22.83 -4.00 -7.07
CA SER A 100 -24.05 -4.70 -6.66
C SER A 100 -23.80 -6.21 -6.50
N ALA A 101 -24.69 -6.88 -5.77
CA ALA A 101 -24.64 -8.34 -5.61
C ALA A 101 -24.74 -9.06 -6.96
N GLU A 102 -25.50 -8.51 -7.91
CA GLU A 102 -25.65 -9.05 -9.27
C GLU A 102 -24.36 -8.90 -10.08
N GLU A 103 -23.72 -7.73 -10.06
CA GLU A 103 -22.41 -7.48 -10.70
C GLU A 103 -21.35 -8.46 -10.17
N ILE A 104 -21.30 -8.64 -8.86
CA ILE A 104 -20.36 -9.57 -8.20
C ILE A 104 -20.65 -11.02 -8.60
N SER A 105 -21.90 -11.42 -8.65
CA SER A 105 -22.32 -12.76 -9.09
C SER A 105 -21.91 -13.01 -10.53
N THR A 106 -22.15 -12.06 -11.41
CA THR A 106 -21.77 -12.12 -12.84
C THR A 106 -20.25 -12.24 -13.01
N LEU A 107 -19.47 -11.44 -12.30
CA LEU A 107 -18.02 -11.52 -12.33
C LEU A 107 -17.52 -12.90 -11.89
N LYS A 108 -18.09 -13.49 -10.84
CA LYS A 108 -17.67 -14.80 -10.30
C LYS A 108 -18.04 -15.98 -11.19
N THR A 109 -19.18 -15.91 -11.88
CA THR A 109 -19.61 -16.98 -12.78
C THR A 109 -18.82 -16.99 -14.08
N LYS A 110 -18.54 -15.81 -14.66
CA LYS A 110 -17.84 -15.66 -15.94
C LYS A 110 -16.33 -15.86 -15.86
N HIS A 111 -15.69 -15.51 -14.71
CA HIS A 111 -14.23 -15.43 -14.61
C HIS A 111 -13.70 -16.32 -13.48
N LYS A 112 -13.30 -17.54 -13.81
CA LYS A 112 -12.78 -18.53 -12.83
C LYS A 112 -11.30 -18.34 -12.53
N ASP A 113 -10.48 -17.95 -13.51
CA ASP A 113 -9.07 -17.60 -13.29
C ASP A 113 -8.97 -16.31 -12.47
N LEU A 114 -8.04 -16.28 -11.50
CA LEU A 114 -7.93 -15.17 -10.55
C LEU A 114 -7.46 -13.87 -11.22
N ALA A 115 -6.51 -13.94 -12.14
CA ALA A 115 -6.00 -12.78 -12.84
C ALA A 115 -7.03 -12.22 -13.84
N CYS A 116 -7.75 -13.10 -14.53
CA CYS A 116 -8.88 -12.72 -15.39
C CYS A 116 -10.00 -12.06 -14.57
N PHE A 117 -10.33 -12.63 -13.42
CA PHE A 117 -11.30 -12.03 -12.51
C PHE A 117 -10.83 -10.65 -12.04
N ALA A 118 -9.55 -10.52 -11.65
CA ALA A 118 -8.96 -9.24 -11.25
C ALA A 118 -9.09 -8.18 -12.35
N GLU A 119 -8.73 -8.53 -13.56
CA GLU A 119 -8.85 -7.62 -14.72
C GLU A 119 -10.28 -7.13 -14.90
N ASN A 120 -11.27 -8.02 -14.81
CA ASN A 120 -12.67 -7.65 -15.03
C ASN A 120 -13.27 -6.84 -13.86
N VAL A 121 -12.82 -7.07 -12.64
CA VAL A 121 -13.12 -6.18 -11.49
C VAL A 121 -12.62 -4.76 -11.78
N LEU A 122 -11.38 -4.63 -12.24
CA LEU A 122 -10.80 -3.32 -12.52
C LEU A 122 -11.46 -2.63 -13.71
N LYS A 123 -11.77 -3.38 -14.78
CA LYS A 123 -12.50 -2.86 -15.95
C LYS A 123 -13.88 -2.33 -15.57
N LEU A 124 -14.65 -3.09 -14.78
CA LEU A 124 -15.96 -2.66 -14.33
C LEU A 124 -15.86 -1.40 -13.43
N TYR A 125 -14.86 -1.35 -12.56
CA TYR A 125 -14.65 -0.17 -11.73
C TYR A 125 -14.29 1.07 -12.56
N MET A 126 -13.35 0.96 -13.51
CA MET A 126 -13.02 2.06 -14.41
C MET A 126 -14.24 2.53 -15.20
N GLN A 127 -15.07 1.61 -15.68
CA GLN A 127 -16.31 1.94 -16.41
C GLN A 127 -17.30 2.72 -15.52
N LYS A 128 -17.49 2.29 -14.26
CA LYS A 128 -18.38 2.99 -13.30
C LYS A 128 -17.89 4.38 -12.94
N GLU A 129 -16.58 4.54 -12.82
CA GLU A 129 -15.95 5.84 -12.55
C GLU A 129 -15.84 6.75 -13.80
N GLY A 130 -16.10 6.23 -15.01
CA GLY A 130 -15.90 6.95 -16.26
C GLY A 130 -14.43 7.29 -16.52
N LYS A 131 -13.49 6.41 -16.07
CA LYS A 131 -12.04 6.63 -16.13
C LYS A 131 -11.36 5.58 -17.00
N GLN A 132 -10.15 5.91 -17.47
CA GLN A 132 -9.41 5.05 -18.40
C GLN A 132 -8.29 4.25 -17.73
N VAL A 133 -7.81 4.70 -16.59
CA VAL A 133 -6.71 4.08 -15.85
C VAL A 133 -7.14 3.83 -14.41
N VAL A 134 -6.70 2.72 -13.82
CA VAL A 134 -6.96 2.42 -12.41
C VAL A 134 -5.66 2.45 -11.60
N ALA A 135 -5.70 3.12 -10.44
CA ALA A 135 -4.60 3.12 -9.47
C ALA A 135 -5.02 2.39 -8.20
N LEU A 136 -4.26 1.37 -7.83
CA LEU A 136 -4.51 0.55 -6.65
C LEU A 136 -3.40 0.71 -5.64
N LYS A 137 -3.75 0.88 -4.38
CA LYS A 137 -2.78 0.99 -3.30
C LYS A 137 -2.98 -0.09 -2.24
N HIS A 138 -1.90 -0.82 -1.97
CA HIS A 138 -1.75 -1.63 -0.78
C HIS A 138 -0.25 -1.75 -0.44
N PRO A 139 0.17 -1.49 0.81
CA PRO A 139 1.61 -1.57 1.15
C PRO A 139 2.23 -2.92 0.79
N PHE A 140 1.49 -4.01 0.95
CA PHE A 140 1.96 -5.36 0.65
C PHE A 140 2.22 -5.63 -0.84
N HIS A 141 1.77 -4.78 -1.77
CA HIS A 141 2.04 -4.95 -3.20
C HIS A 141 3.54 -5.06 -3.50
N ILE A 142 4.40 -4.35 -2.74
CA ILE A 142 5.85 -4.45 -2.92
C ILE A 142 6.40 -5.86 -2.66
N ILE A 143 5.81 -6.60 -1.72
CA ILE A 143 6.27 -7.94 -1.36
C ILE A 143 5.91 -8.98 -2.43
N ILE A 144 4.84 -8.74 -3.17
CA ILE A 144 4.33 -9.62 -4.22
C ILE A 144 4.52 -9.02 -5.62
N ILE A 145 5.45 -8.09 -5.78
CA ILE A 145 5.66 -7.36 -7.04
C ILE A 145 6.02 -8.32 -8.20
N ASP A 146 6.77 -9.39 -7.93
CA ASP A 146 7.14 -10.38 -8.92
C ASP A 146 5.90 -11.09 -9.49
N GLU A 147 4.96 -11.45 -8.60
CA GLU A 147 3.69 -12.06 -8.96
C GLU A 147 2.77 -11.07 -9.69
N LEU A 148 2.75 -9.82 -9.25
CA LEU A 148 1.97 -8.78 -9.91
C LEU A 148 2.44 -8.56 -11.35
N PHE A 149 3.74 -8.45 -11.62
CA PHE A 149 4.27 -8.33 -12.97
C PHE A 149 4.02 -9.58 -13.83
N ARG A 150 3.96 -10.76 -13.22
CA ARG A 150 3.61 -11.99 -13.95
C ARG A 150 2.18 -11.93 -14.51
N TYR A 151 1.23 -11.38 -13.75
CA TYR A 151 -0.18 -11.35 -14.15
C TYR A 151 -0.61 -10.05 -14.82
N PHE A 152 0.07 -8.96 -14.55
CA PHE A 152 -0.13 -7.64 -15.13
C PHE A 152 1.20 -7.09 -15.68
N PRO A 153 1.73 -7.67 -16.77
CA PRO A 153 3.06 -7.31 -17.28
C PRO A 153 3.16 -5.86 -17.75
N ASN A 154 2.03 -5.22 -18.02
CA ASN A 154 1.95 -3.82 -18.46
C ASN A 154 1.69 -2.84 -17.31
N MET A 155 1.57 -3.31 -16.07
CA MET A 155 1.40 -2.41 -14.93
C MET A 155 2.58 -1.47 -14.76
N ARG A 156 2.31 -0.28 -14.19
CA ARG A 156 3.35 0.63 -13.70
C ARG A 156 3.36 0.61 -12.18
N PHE A 157 4.53 0.34 -11.61
CA PHE A 157 4.67 0.19 -10.16
C PHE A 157 5.35 1.41 -9.55
N ILE A 158 4.70 2.01 -8.55
CA ILE A 158 5.24 3.12 -7.75
C ILE A 158 5.58 2.58 -6.37
N HIS A 159 6.89 2.51 -6.08
CA HIS A 159 7.41 2.12 -4.79
C HIS A 159 7.64 3.37 -3.93
N VAL A 160 6.78 3.58 -2.96
CA VAL A 160 6.97 4.68 -2.00
C VAL A 160 7.93 4.22 -0.91
N ILE A 161 9.09 4.85 -0.86
CA ILE A 161 10.13 4.62 0.15
C ILE A 161 10.15 5.78 1.14
N ARG A 162 10.61 5.51 2.34
CA ARG A 162 10.76 6.49 3.43
C ARG A 162 11.99 6.14 4.24
N ASP A 163 12.57 7.13 4.95
CA ASP A 163 13.59 6.85 5.96
C ASP A 163 13.13 5.69 6.85
N GLY A 164 13.94 4.63 6.84
CA GLY A 164 13.60 3.39 7.53
C GLY A 164 13.45 3.56 9.03
N ARG A 165 14.14 4.52 9.61
CA ARG A 165 14.06 4.87 11.04
C ARG A 165 12.68 5.45 11.35
N ASP A 166 12.22 6.41 10.55
CA ASP A 166 10.90 7.02 10.68
C ASP A 166 9.76 6.01 10.42
N ALA A 167 9.92 5.20 9.38
CA ALA A 167 8.97 4.14 9.07
C ALA A 167 8.86 3.12 10.21
N SER A 168 9.99 2.69 10.78
CA SER A 168 10.04 1.74 11.90
C SER A 168 9.42 2.32 13.18
N CYS A 169 9.71 3.57 13.52
CA CYS A 169 9.06 4.25 14.64
C CYS A 169 7.54 4.33 14.49
N SER A 170 7.07 4.64 13.27
CA SER A 170 5.64 4.69 12.99
C SER A 170 4.98 3.31 12.99
N LEU A 171 5.69 2.28 12.49
CA LEU A 171 5.20 0.91 12.44
C LEU A 171 5.15 0.26 13.83
N ARG A 172 6.07 0.60 14.73
CA ARG A 172 6.11 0.10 16.10
C ARG A 172 4.80 0.34 16.85
N THR A 173 4.15 1.47 16.63
CA THR A 173 2.89 1.86 17.29
C THR A 173 1.66 1.63 16.41
N HIS A 174 1.78 0.86 15.33
CA HIS A 174 0.66 0.60 14.43
C HIS A 174 0.12 -0.83 14.64
N PRO A 175 -1.21 -1.02 14.60
CA PRO A 175 -2.27 -0.01 14.49
C PRO A 175 -2.44 0.79 15.79
N LYS A 176 -2.70 2.08 15.69
CA LYS A 176 -2.88 2.96 16.85
C LYS A 176 -4.20 2.71 17.59
N ARG A 177 -5.16 2.10 16.92
CA ARG A 177 -6.51 1.83 17.43
C ARG A 177 -6.89 0.39 17.09
N LYS A 178 -7.69 -0.22 17.94
CA LYS A 178 -8.30 -1.54 17.73
C LYS A 178 -9.78 -1.48 18.08
N MET A 179 -10.54 -2.40 17.55
CA MET A 179 -11.94 -2.56 17.91
C MET A 179 -12.05 -3.61 19.01
N VAL A 180 -12.75 -3.30 20.08
CA VAL A 180 -13.07 -4.20 21.19
C VAL A 180 -14.56 -4.07 21.43
N GLU A 181 -15.31 -5.17 21.35
CA GLU A 181 -16.76 -5.22 21.60
C GLU A 181 -17.60 -4.18 20.84
N GLY A 182 -17.14 -3.80 19.64
CA GLY A 182 -17.82 -2.81 18.80
C GLY A 182 -17.32 -1.38 18.98
N GLU A 183 -16.53 -1.10 20.00
CA GLU A 183 -15.93 0.21 20.25
C GLU A 183 -14.49 0.32 19.74
N ILE A 184 -14.12 1.54 19.33
CA ILE A 184 -12.77 1.85 18.86
C ILE A 184 -11.96 2.34 20.04
N VAL A 185 -11.00 1.50 20.47
CA VAL A 185 -10.12 1.82 21.59
C VAL A 185 -8.66 2.00 21.15
N PRO A 186 -7.84 2.76 21.90
CA PRO A 186 -6.42 2.85 21.66
C PRO A 186 -5.75 1.46 21.73
N ASN A 187 -4.84 1.17 20.80
CA ASN A 187 -4.02 -0.04 20.86
C ASN A 187 -2.70 0.28 21.56
N THR A 188 -2.49 -0.29 22.73
CA THR A 188 -1.28 -0.12 23.52
C THR A 188 -0.16 -1.09 23.18
N THR A 189 -0.48 -2.14 22.39
CA THR A 189 0.51 -3.14 21.98
C THR A 189 1.50 -2.54 20.98
N LYS A 190 2.79 -2.69 21.24
CA LYS A 190 3.87 -2.26 20.36
C LYS A 190 4.42 -3.46 19.57
N ASN A 191 4.69 -3.26 18.28
CA ASN A 191 5.43 -4.22 17.49
C ASN A 191 6.90 -4.25 17.93
N PRO A 192 7.58 -5.41 17.95
CA PRO A 192 9.01 -5.49 18.19
C PRO A 192 9.79 -4.63 17.20
N PHE A 193 10.77 -3.87 17.68
CA PHE A 193 11.45 -2.89 16.83
C PHE A 193 12.32 -3.56 15.75
N ASP A 194 12.97 -4.68 16.07
CA ASP A 194 13.71 -5.49 15.11
C ASP A 194 12.81 -6.04 13.99
N TRP A 195 11.57 -6.40 14.30
CA TRP A 195 10.57 -6.79 13.30
C TRP A 195 10.23 -5.61 12.37
N CYS A 196 10.08 -4.40 12.91
CA CYS A 196 9.82 -3.20 12.10
C CYS A 196 10.98 -2.93 11.11
N ILE A 197 12.23 -3.06 11.59
CA ILE A 197 13.43 -2.91 10.75
C ILE A 197 13.44 -3.97 9.64
N ARG A 198 13.29 -5.26 9.99
CA ARG A 198 13.26 -6.37 9.01
C ARG A 198 12.17 -6.19 7.96
N ARG A 199 11.01 -5.69 8.35
CA ARG A 199 9.91 -5.39 7.44
C ARG A 199 10.30 -4.33 6.42
N TRP A 200 10.92 -3.23 6.87
CA TRP A 200 11.41 -2.18 6.00
C TRP A 200 12.49 -2.70 5.04
N VAL A 201 13.51 -3.37 5.56
CA VAL A 201 14.59 -3.98 4.77
C VAL A 201 14.05 -4.91 3.69
N SER A 202 13.07 -5.75 4.06
CA SER A 202 12.43 -6.68 3.11
C SER A 202 11.73 -5.95 1.97
N CYS A 203 11.00 -4.87 2.26
CA CYS A 203 10.33 -4.07 1.25
C CYS A 203 11.33 -3.39 0.29
N ILE A 204 12.40 -2.79 0.84
CA ILE A 204 13.44 -2.16 0.03
C ILE A 204 14.14 -3.17 -0.87
N ASN A 205 14.59 -4.31 -0.30
CA ASN A 205 15.28 -5.33 -1.06
C ASN A 205 14.43 -5.95 -2.17
N GLN A 206 13.11 -6.05 -1.95
CA GLN A 206 12.20 -6.53 -2.98
C GLN A 206 12.09 -5.54 -4.14
N GLY A 207 11.98 -4.23 -3.85
CA GLY A 207 11.92 -3.18 -4.86
C GLY A 207 13.22 -3.05 -5.66
N LYS A 208 14.39 -3.18 -5.01
CA LYS A 208 15.71 -3.09 -5.66
C LYS A 208 15.85 -3.98 -6.88
N LYS A 209 15.20 -5.13 -6.93
CA LYS A 209 15.23 -6.05 -8.07
C LYS A 209 14.66 -5.43 -9.35
N TRP A 210 13.79 -4.43 -9.20
CA TRP A 210 13.03 -3.82 -10.28
C TRP A 210 13.56 -2.45 -10.72
N ARG A 211 14.62 -1.92 -10.10
CA ARG A 211 15.20 -0.59 -10.39
C ARG A 211 15.62 -0.38 -11.84
N LYS A 212 15.92 -1.46 -12.58
CA LYS A 212 16.31 -1.40 -14.00
C LYS A 212 15.10 -1.44 -14.94
N SER A 213 13.90 -1.65 -14.43
CA SER A 213 12.67 -1.71 -15.24
C SER A 213 12.13 -0.31 -15.50
N ASP A 214 11.75 -0.02 -16.73
CA ASP A 214 11.04 1.19 -17.15
C ASP A 214 9.59 1.26 -16.61
N LYS A 215 9.11 0.16 -16.02
CA LYS A 215 7.77 0.04 -15.41
C LYS A 215 7.78 0.20 -13.89
N TYR A 216 8.91 0.58 -13.32
CA TYR A 216 9.08 0.74 -11.87
C TYR A 216 9.75 2.08 -11.54
N ILE A 217 9.23 2.77 -10.54
CA ILE A 217 9.81 4.01 -10.01
C ILE A 217 9.85 3.98 -8.48
N GLU A 218 10.95 4.46 -7.89
CA GLU A 218 11.04 4.74 -6.46
C GLU A 218 10.73 6.22 -6.19
N VAL A 219 9.89 6.47 -5.21
CA VAL A 219 9.47 7.82 -4.79
C VAL A 219 9.70 7.97 -3.30
N LYS A 220 10.51 8.93 -2.89
CA LYS A 220 10.71 9.23 -1.47
C LYS A 220 9.48 9.94 -0.89
N TYR A 221 9.04 9.49 0.28
CA TYR A 221 8.00 10.17 1.06
C TYR A 221 8.38 11.61 1.38
N GLU A 222 9.66 11.82 1.67
CA GLU A 222 10.23 13.12 1.98
C GLU A 222 10.08 14.10 0.81
N ASP A 223 10.28 13.63 -0.42
CA ASP A 223 10.10 14.44 -1.64
C ASP A 223 8.60 14.76 -1.85
N LEU A 224 7.70 13.78 -1.66
CA LEU A 224 6.25 14.01 -1.73
C LEU A 224 5.77 15.08 -0.75
N VAL A 225 6.44 15.21 0.41
CA VAL A 225 6.07 16.17 1.46
C VAL A 225 6.75 17.52 1.27
N ASN A 226 8.01 17.53 0.83
CA ASN A 226 8.80 18.76 0.72
C ASN A 226 8.59 19.50 -0.59
N ASP A 227 8.37 18.74 -1.67
CA ASP A 227 8.20 19.25 -3.03
C ASP A 227 7.17 18.37 -3.80
N PRO A 228 5.89 18.46 -3.41
CA PRO A 228 4.84 17.63 -4.00
C PRO A 228 4.64 17.91 -5.49
N ALA A 229 4.76 19.16 -5.95
CA ALA A 229 4.53 19.53 -7.33
C ALA A 229 5.54 18.84 -8.27
N ASN A 230 6.83 19.06 -8.07
CA ASN A 230 7.88 18.43 -8.90
C ASN A 230 7.88 16.90 -8.77
N THR A 231 7.57 16.38 -7.57
CA THR A 231 7.52 14.93 -7.35
C THR A 231 6.37 14.30 -8.13
N MET A 232 5.20 14.94 -8.12
CA MET A 232 4.04 14.45 -8.87
C MET A 232 4.20 14.62 -10.37
N GLU A 233 4.84 15.67 -10.85
CA GLU A 233 5.20 15.83 -12.27
C GLU A 233 6.03 14.65 -12.77
N LYS A 234 7.07 14.27 -12.02
CA LYS A 234 7.90 13.08 -12.33
C LYS A 234 7.06 11.79 -12.35
N ILE A 235 6.14 11.63 -11.39
CA ILE A 235 5.24 10.48 -11.34
C ILE A 235 4.32 10.47 -12.57
N PHE A 236 3.65 11.57 -12.90
CA PHE A 236 2.75 11.63 -14.04
C PHE A 236 3.50 11.43 -15.37
N LYS A 237 4.70 12.00 -15.51
CA LYS A 237 5.57 11.71 -16.66
C LYS A 237 5.90 10.22 -16.78
N PHE A 238 6.28 9.56 -15.68
CA PHE A 238 6.50 8.11 -15.64
C PHE A 238 5.24 7.32 -16.03
N LEU A 239 4.07 7.79 -15.65
CA LEU A 239 2.78 7.17 -15.98
C LEU A 239 2.33 7.44 -17.42
N GLY A 240 2.97 8.38 -18.13
CA GLY A 240 2.54 8.85 -19.46
C GLY A 240 1.29 9.74 -19.39
N LEU A 241 1.06 10.41 -18.28
CA LEU A 241 -0.08 11.27 -18.02
C LEU A 241 0.36 12.75 -18.00
N LYS A 242 -0.59 13.65 -18.27
CA LYS A 242 -0.36 15.09 -18.17
C LYS A 242 -0.20 15.51 -16.70
N ALA A 243 0.64 16.52 -16.45
CA ALA A 243 0.72 17.10 -15.11
C ALA A 243 -0.59 17.79 -14.71
N ILE A 244 -0.84 17.82 -13.42
CA ILE A 244 -1.98 18.55 -12.82
C ILE A 244 -1.46 19.88 -12.28
N ALA A 245 -2.27 20.93 -12.35
CA ALA A 245 -1.97 22.23 -11.76
C ALA A 245 -1.72 22.08 -10.24
N GLU A 246 -0.74 22.82 -9.73
CA GLU A 246 -0.27 22.71 -8.35
C GLU A 246 -1.35 23.01 -7.31
N ASP A 247 -2.19 24.01 -7.57
CA ASP A 247 -3.32 24.38 -6.72
C ASP A 247 -4.28 23.19 -6.51
N LYS A 248 -4.63 22.49 -7.59
CA LYS A 248 -5.45 21.27 -7.51
C LYS A 248 -4.74 20.15 -6.78
N LEU A 249 -3.44 20.01 -7.00
CA LEU A 249 -2.63 18.99 -6.33
C LEU A 249 -2.60 19.22 -4.81
N LEU A 250 -2.40 20.45 -4.36
CA LEU A 250 -2.35 20.80 -2.94
C LEU A 250 -3.73 20.69 -2.25
N ASP A 251 -4.81 20.77 -3.00
CA ASP A 251 -6.17 20.61 -2.51
C ASP A 251 -6.65 19.15 -2.40
N PHE A 252 -5.78 18.16 -2.68
CA PHE A 252 -6.11 16.71 -2.66
C PHE A 252 -6.89 16.27 -1.41
N TYR A 253 -6.57 16.83 -0.24
CA TYR A 253 -7.19 16.47 1.03
C TYR A 253 -8.69 16.80 1.08
N LYS A 254 -9.16 17.73 0.26
CA LYS A 254 -10.60 18.09 0.14
C LYS A 254 -11.40 16.92 -0.46
N TYR A 255 -10.76 16.09 -1.29
CA TYR A 255 -11.36 14.90 -1.92
C TYR A 255 -11.29 13.65 -1.03
N GLU A 256 -10.48 13.70 0.03
CA GLU A 256 -10.23 12.58 0.94
C GLU A 256 -11.11 12.60 2.20
N LYS A 257 -11.97 13.60 2.35
CA LYS A 257 -12.88 13.68 3.51
C LYS A 257 -13.85 12.50 3.50
N ASP A 258 -13.45 11.42 4.17
CA ASP A 258 -14.30 10.29 4.50
C ASP A 258 -14.15 9.98 5.99
N GLU A 259 -15.17 10.26 6.77
CA GLU A 259 -15.20 10.14 8.24
C GLU A 259 -15.05 8.68 8.73
N LYS A 260 -15.19 7.70 7.84
CA LYS A 260 -15.15 6.27 8.18
C LYS A 260 -13.74 5.67 8.25
N HIS A 261 -12.69 6.41 7.89
CA HIS A 261 -11.32 5.90 7.90
C HIS A 261 -10.63 6.02 9.26
N LEU A 262 -10.74 4.96 10.06
CA LEU A 262 -10.12 4.86 11.39
C LEU A 262 -8.59 4.96 11.43
N GLN A 263 -7.93 4.68 10.31
CA GLN A 263 -6.46 4.54 10.25
C GLN A 263 -5.75 5.64 9.43
N ASN A 264 -6.48 6.38 8.59
CA ASN A 264 -5.93 7.32 7.63
C ASN A 264 -6.40 8.77 7.81
N ILE A 265 -6.79 9.16 9.02
CA ILE A 265 -7.27 10.51 9.38
C ILE A 265 -6.34 11.64 8.88
N GLU A 266 -5.05 11.33 8.78
CA GLU A 266 -4.03 12.31 8.39
C GLU A 266 -4.12 12.71 6.90
N VAL A 267 -4.74 11.89 6.05
CA VAL A 267 -4.84 12.16 4.61
C VAL A 267 -5.92 13.21 4.29
N GLY A 268 -6.91 13.37 5.16
CA GLY A 268 -7.91 14.44 5.08
C GLY A 268 -7.40 15.82 5.52
N LYS A 269 -6.08 16.01 5.63
CA LYS A 269 -5.42 17.26 6.02
C LYS A 269 -4.41 17.68 4.97
N PRO A 270 -4.07 18.98 4.89
CA PRO A 270 -2.96 19.44 4.07
C PRO A 270 -1.66 18.69 4.37
N ILE A 271 -0.76 18.63 3.39
CA ILE A 271 0.56 18.02 3.57
C ILE A 271 1.30 18.71 4.73
N TYR A 272 1.91 17.93 5.61
CA TYR A 272 2.68 18.45 6.74
C TYR A 272 3.98 17.66 6.93
N ARG A 273 5.03 18.38 7.38
CA ARG A 273 6.41 17.86 7.51
C ARG A 273 6.71 17.20 8.86
N LYS A 274 5.78 17.23 9.79
CA LYS A 274 5.94 16.83 11.21
C LYS A 274 6.53 15.43 11.41
N ASN A 275 6.34 14.55 10.46
CA ASN A 275 6.75 13.15 10.58
C ASN A 275 8.13 12.84 9.97
N ILE A 276 8.82 13.84 9.38
CA ILE A 276 10.17 13.68 8.85
C ILE A 276 11.16 13.87 10.00
N GLY A 277 12.10 12.94 10.15
CA GLY A 277 13.13 12.99 11.19
C GLY A 277 12.63 12.70 12.61
N ARG A 278 11.41 12.18 12.77
CA ARG A 278 10.83 11.84 14.07
C ARG A 278 11.68 10.83 14.86
N TRP A 279 12.42 9.98 14.17
CA TRP A 279 13.29 8.96 14.77
C TRP A 279 14.31 9.56 15.75
N LYS A 280 14.75 10.80 15.52
CA LYS A 280 15.70 11.50 16.40
C LYS A 280 15.18 11.63 17.83
N LYS A 281 13.84 11.73 17.99
CA LYS A 281 13.16 11.82 19.30
C LYS A 281 12.58 10.48 19.76
N ASP A 282 12.15 9.64 18.82
CA ASP A 282 11.37 8.44 19.10
C ASP A 282 12.22 7.20 19.36
N MET A 283 13.51 7.21 18.96
CA MET A 283 14.42 6.07 19.14
C MET A 283 15.34 6.27 20.33
N THR A 284 15.50 5.22 21.12
CA THR A 284 16.56 5.11 22.13
C THR A 284 17.92 4.86 21.46
N GLU A 285 19.04 5.11 22.15
CA GLU A 285 20.38 4.81 21.62
C GLU A 285 20.52 3.32 21.25
N LYS A 286 19.98 2.41 22.07
CA LYS A 286 19.94 0.96 21.76
C LYS A 286 19.21 0.66 20.43
N GLU A 287 18.13 1.38 20.15
CA GLU A 287 17.37 1.21 18.92
C GLU A 287 18.10 1.79 17.72
N LYS A 288 18.81 2.91 17.88
CA LYS A 288 19.68 3.49 16.84
C LYS A 288 20.80 2.51 16.46
N GLU A 289 21.51 1.98 17.45
CA GLU A 289 22.55 0.98 17.24
C GLU A 289 22.01 -0.31 16.58
N MET A 290 20.85 -0.77 17.03
CA MET A 290 20.17 -1.90 16.40
C MET A 290 19.86 -1.62 14.92
N PHE A 291 19.31 -0.43 14.62
CA PHE A 291 18.97 -0.04 13.25
C PHE A 291 20.24 0.07 12.40
N LYS A 292 21.28 0.73 12.90
CA LYS A 292 22.58 0.87 12.23
C LYS A 292 23.15 -0.49 11.84
N ARG A 293 23.19 -1.44 12.76
CA ARG A 293 23.68 -2.80 12.52
C ARG A 293 22.85 -3.56 11.49
N MET A 294 21.51 -3.42 11.52
CA MET A 294 20.61 -4.21 10.67
C MET A 294 20.35 -3.59 9.30
N ALA A 295 20.41 -2.27 9.18
CA ALA A 295 19.94 -1.55 8.00
C ALA A 295 20.74 -0.27 7.66
N GLY A 296 21.81 0.04 8.40
CA GLY A 296 22.60 1.27 8.18
C GLY A 296 23.11 1.40 6.74
N ARG A 297 23.65 0.32 6.16
CA ARG A 297 24.09 0.32 4.76
C ARG A 297 22.98 0.66 3.76
N LEU A 298 21.74 0.27 4.04
CA LEU A 298 20.61 0.64 3.19
C LEU A 298 20.25 2.12 3.30
N LEU A 299 20.42 2.75 4.47
CA LEU A 299 20.25 4.19 4.59
C LEU A 299 21.25 4.96 3.74
N VAL A 300 22.52 4.53 3.73
CA VAL A 300 23.57 5.12 2.88
C VAL A 300 23.25 4.90 1.40
N GLU A 301 22.91 3.67 1.00
CA GLU A 301 22.52 3.35 -0.38
C GLU A 301 21.36 4.21 -0.88
N LEU A 302 20.35 4.44 -0.02
CA LEU A 302 19.19 5.24 -0.33
C LEU A 302 19.42 6.75 -0.14
N LYS A 303 20.63 7.17 0.25
CA LYS A 303 21.02 8.57 0.48
C LYS A 303 20.16 9.24 1.58
N TYR A 304 19.89 8.51 2.65
CA TYR A 304 19.35 9.06 3.90
C TYR A 304 20.47 9.41 4.87
N GLU A 305 21.66 8.78 4.71
CA GLU A 305 22.90 9.07 5.40
C GLU A 305 24.08 9.03 4.42
N ASN A 306 25.17 9.68 4.75
CA ASN A 306 26.39 9.67 3.94
C ASN A 306 27.29 8.47 4.26
N ASP A 307 27.28 8.06 5.52
CA ASP A 307 28.12 6.98 6.08
C ASP A 307 27.37 6.27 7.22
N LEU A 308 28.10 5.54 8.05
CA LEU A 308 27.56 4.82 9.21
C LEU A 308 27.76 5.57 10.55
N ASP A 309 28.26 6.81 10.55
CA ASP A 309 28.63 7.56 11.75
C ASP A 309 27.52 8.53 12.23
N TRP A 310 26.27 8.16 12.04
CA TRP A 310 25.07 8.93 12.45
C TRP A 310 24.48 8.47 13.77
#